data_673bd168e1c81a6819423ae3e793b04d
#
_entry.id   673bd168e1c81a6819423ae3e793b04d
#
_cell.length_a   1.000
_cell.length_b   1.000
_cell.length_c   1.000
_cell.angle_alpha   90.00
_cell.angle_beta   90.00
_cell.angle_gamma   90.00
#
_symmetry.space_group_name_H-M   'P 1'
#
loop_
_entity.id
_entity.type
_entity.pdbx_description
1 polymer ?
#
loop_
_entity_poly.entity_id
_entity_poly.type
_entity_poly.pdbx_seq_one_letter_code
_entity_poly.pdbx_strand_id
1 'polypeptide(L)'
;MKEIIRFIKSLFGKYESGYEYWVYTKDIKVPNSYKYTKIGTKKWNHKIGYWLRTGGFESDILIDRDFNLVDGYSSMKIAHLKGIEKVPVYFVD
;
A
#
# COMPACT_ATOMS: atom_id res chain seq x y z
N MET A 1 5.64 -17.63 1.39
CA MET A 1 5.85 -17.79 -0.06
C MET A 1 5.77 -16.49 -0.83
N LYS A 2 5.18 -15.47 -0.23
CA LYS A 2 5.08 -14.15 -0.87
C LYS A 2 6.45 -13.50 -1.10
N GLU A 3 7.39 -13.71 -0.19
CA GLU A 3 8.76 -13.23 -0.35
C GLU A 3 9.45 -13.89 -1.55
N ILE A 4 9.18 -15.18 -1.76
CA ILE A 4 9.76 -15.91 -2.89
C ILE A 4 9.17 -15.39 -4.20
N ILE A 5 7.86 -15.14 -4.24
CA ILE A 5 7.20 -14.58 -5.43
C ILE A 5 7.75 -13.19 -5.72
N ARG A 6 7.90 -12.36 -4.68
CA ARG A 6 8.48 -11.02 -4.82
C ARG A 6 9.90 -11.09 -5.36
N PHE A 7 10.71 -12.02 -4.84
CA PHE A 7 12.08 -12.21 -5.29
C PHE A 7 12.12 -12.60 -6.77
N ILE A 8 11.28 -13.55 -7.19
CA ILE A 8 11.24 -13.99 -8.58
C ILE A 8 10.82 -12.84 -9.49
N LYS A 9 9.80 -12.07 -9.13
CA LYS A 9 9.36 -10.91 -9.92
C LYS A 9 10.45 -9.87 -10.02
N SER A 10 11.15 -9.62 -8.93
CA SER A 10 12.26 -8.68 -8.90
C SER A 10 13.40 -9.14 -9.79
N LEU A 11 13.71 -10.43 -9.75
CA LEU A 11 14.76 -11.03 -10.56
C LEU A 11 14.50 -10.86 -12.07
N PHE A 12 13.27 -11.05 -12.49
CA PHE A 12 12.87 -10.87 -13.87
C PHE A 12 12.52 -9.42 -14.22
N GLY A 13 12.57 -8.53 -13.22
CA GLY A 13 12.35 -7.11 -13.42
C GLY A 13 10.94 -6.73 -13.76
N LYS A 14 9.96 -7.58 -13.45
CA LYS A 14 8.58 -7.30 -13.85
C LYS A 14 7.56 -7.61 -12.77
N TYR A 15 6.82 -6.56 -12.41
CA TYR A 15 5.53 -6.69 -11.77
C TYR A 15 4.48 -6.27 -12.80
N GLU A 16 3.46 -7.09 -12.98
CA GLU A 16 2.42 -6.82 -13.96
C GLU A 16 1.34 -5.92 -13.39
N SER A 17 0.89 -4.94 -14.16
CA SER A 17 -0.23 -4.09 -13.77
C SER A 17 -1.52 -4.90 -13.73
N GLY A 18 -2.42 -4.54 -12.82
CA GLY A 18 -3.72 -5.21 -12.70
C GLY A 18 -3.73 -6.43 -11.81
N TYR A 19 -2.58 -6.85 -11.28
CA TYR A 19 -2.49 -7.96 -10.35
C TYR A 19 -2.10 -7.48 -8.97
N GLU A 20 -2.65 -8.12 -7.94
CA GLU A 20 -2.32 -7.82 -6.56
C GLU A 20 -1.04 -8.53 -6.16
N TYR A 21 -0.13 -7.77 -5.55
CA TYR A 21 1.11 -8.31 -4.97
C TYR A 21 1.17 -7.92 -3.50
N TRP A 22 1.69 -8.81 -2.67
CA TRP A 22 1.90 -8.52 -1.25
C TRP A 22 3.35 -8.18 -1.03
N VAL A 23 3.59 -6.98 -0.52
CA VAL A 23 4.93 -6.47 -0.28
C VAL A 23 5.06 -5.98 1.15
N TYR A 24 6.30 -5.88 1.62
CA TYR A 24 6.53 -5.33 2.95
C TYR A 24 6.18 -3.86 3.00
N THR A 25 5.42 -3.49 4.01
CA THR A 25 5.01 -2.09 4.21
C THR A 25 6.22 -1.17 4.29
N LYS A 26 7.29 -1.62 4.95
CA LYS A 26 8.51 -0.83 5.11
C LYS A 26 9.23 -0.53 3.79
N ASP A 27 8.98 -1.31 2.75
CA ASP A 27 9.63 -1.11 1.46
C ASP A 27 8.95 -0.06 0.59
N ILE A 28 7.74 0.36 0.96
CA ILE A 28 7.00 1.37 0.22
C ILE A 28 7.46 2.75 0.68
N LYS A 29 7.91 3.56 -0.28
CA LYS A 29 8.38 4.92 -0.02
C LYS A 29 7.21 5.88 -0.11
N VAL A 30 6.97 6.62 0.97
CA VAL A 30 5.90 7.62 0.99
C VAL A 30 6.52 8.97 0.64
N PRO A 31 6.11 9.60 -0.48
CA PRO A 31 6.64 10.89 -0.87
C PRO A 31 6.38 11.97 0.19
N ASN A 32 7.29 12.93 0.29
CA ASN A 32 7.16 14.02 1.27
C ASN A 32 5.84 14.80 1.13
N SER A 33 5.33 14.91 -0.10
CA SER A 33 4.03 15.55 -0.35
C SER A 33 2.90 14.92 0.45
N TYR A 34 2.97 13.62 0.71
CA TYR A 34 1.95 12.93 1.50
C TYR A 34 2.17 13.08 3.01
N LYS A 35 3.40 13.26 3.45
CA LYS A 35 3.71 13.34 4.89
C LYS A 35 3.01 14.50 5.57
N TYR A 36 2.74 15.55 4.85
CA TYR A 36 2.07 16.75 5.35
C TYR A 36 0.62 16.84 4.93
N THR A 37 0.12 15.84 4.21
CA THR A 37 -1.28 15.79 3.79
C THR A 37 -2.15 15.39 4.96
N LYS A 38 -3.16 16.20 5.26
CA LYS A 38 -4.13 15.89 6.29
C LYS A 38 -5.33 15.20 5.66
N ILE A 39 -5.71 14.08 6.25
CA ILE A 39 -6.93 13.38 5.86
C ILE A 39 -8.05 13.95 6.71
N GLY A 40 -9.14 14.40 6.09
CA GLY A 40 -10.28 14.94 6.82
C GLY A 40 -10.84 13.90 7.78
N THR A 41 -11.29 14.34 8.96
CA THR A 41 -11.77 13.46 10.04
C THR A 41 -12.85 12.50 9.56
N LYS A 42 -13.82 12.99 8.81
CA LYS A 42 -14.92 12.17 8.31
C LYS A 42 -14.42 11.07 7.37
N LYS A 43 -13.54 11.45 6.46
CA LYS A 43 -12.94 10.51 5.51
C LYS A 43 -12.08 9.48 6.25
N TRP A 44 -11.28 9.93 7.20
CA TRP A 44 -10.43 9.06 8.00
C TRP A 44 -11.27 8.04 8.79
N ASN A 45 -12.31 8.50 9.46
CA ASN A 45 -13.18 7.61 10.22
C ASN A 45 -13.85 6.57 9.36
N HIS A 46 -14.24 6.93 8.13
CA HIS A 46 -14.81 5.99 7.18
C HIS A 46 -13.78 4.91 6.79
N LYS A 47 -12.56 5.33 6.48
CA LYS A 47 -11.51 4.43 6.03
C LYS A 47 -11.09 3.44 7.12
N ILE A 48 -10.84 3.95 8.33
CA ILE A 48 -10.43 3.09 9.43
C ILE A 48 -11.57 2.19 9.90
N GLY A 49 -12.81 2.68 9.86
CA GLY A 49 -13.98 1.88 10.16
C GLY A 49 -14.14 0.71 9.20
N TYR A 50 -13.88 0.94 7.92
CA TYR A 50 -13.91 -0.11 6.92
C TYR A 50 -12.86 -1.18 7.24
N TRP A 51 -11.63 -0.77 7.57
CA TRP A 51 -10.56 -1.70 7.92
C TRP A 51 -10.92 -2.51 9.17
N LEU A 52 -11.49 -1.86 10.19
CA LEU A 52 -11.88 -2.54 11.42
C LEU A 52 -12.98 -3.59 11.19
N ARG A 53 -13.88 -3.36 10.24
CA ARG A 53 -14.96 -4.29 9.93
C ARG A 53 -14.53 -5.44 9.04
N THR A 54 -13.65 -5.19 8.08
CA THR A 54 -13.36 -6.15 7.01
C THR A 54 -11.96 -6.74 7.08
N GLY A 55 -11.04 -6.08 7.77
CA GLY A 55 -9.63 -6.46 7.75
C GLY A 55 -8.91 -6.08 6.47
N GLY A 56 -9.58 -5.40 5.54
CA GLY A 56 -9.00 -4.94 4.29
C GLY A 56 -9.02 -3.43 4.17
N PHE A 57 -8.37 -2.91 3.12
CA PHE A 57 -8.34 -1.47 2.87
C PHE A 57 -9.45 -1.08 1.90
N GLU A 58 -10.14 0.02 2.18
CA GLU A 58 -11.17 0.53 1.30
C GLU A 58 -10.56 1.11 0.00
N SER A 59 -9.38 1.72 0.12
CA SER A 59 -8.65 2.25 -1.03
C SER A 59 -7.45 1.39 -1.35
N ASP A 60 -7.27 1.07 -2.63
CA ASP A 60 -6.13 0.30 -3.07
C ASP A 60 -4.84 1.09 -2.91
N ILE A 61 -3.76 0.39 -2.56
CA ILE A 61 -2.43 0.97 -2.49
C ILE A 61 -1.79 0.79 -3.86
N LEU A 62 -1.50 1.91 -4.51
CA LEU A 62 -0.86 1.92 -5.82
C LEU A 62 0.57 2.42 -5.67
N ILE A 63 1.51 1.66 -6.19
CA ILE A 63 2.93 2.02 -6.14
C ILE A 63 3.53 1.94 -7.54
N ASP A 64 4.59 2.72 -7.78
CA ASP A 64 5.33 2.63 -9.03
C ASP A 64 6.39 1.51 -8.96
N ARG A 65 7.15 1.34 -10.03
CA ARG A 65 8.14 0.26 -10.13
C ARG A 65 9.31 0.43 -9.17
N ASP A 66 9.51 1.64 -8.64
CA ASP A 66 10.54 1.94 -7.66
C ASP A 66 9.99 1.92 -6.23
N PHE A 67 8.76 1.42 -6.04
CA PHE A 67 8.08 1.32 -4.75
C PHE A 67 7.74 2.67 -4.13
N ASN A 68 7.56 3.70 -4.96
CA ASN A 68 7.03 4.97 -4.48
C ASN A 68 5.50 4.90 -4.44
N LEU A 69 4.93 5.36 -3.34
CA LEU A 69 3.49 5.41 -3.20
C LEU A 69 2.91 6.43 -4.20
N VAL A 70 1.98 5.96 -5.03
CA VAL A 70 1.29 6.80 -6.02
C VAL A 70 -0.11 7.18 -5.53
N ASP A 71 -0.80 6.24 -4.91
CA ASP A 71 -2.15 6.47 -4.38
C ASP A 71 -2.40 5.52 -3.20
N GLY A 72 -3.46 5.79 -2.45
CA GLY A 72 -3.80 4.95 -1.30
C GLY A 72 -3.12 5.39 -0.01
N TYR A 73 -2.85 6.68 0.16
CA TYR A 73 -2.19 7.19 1.36
C TYR A 73 -2.95 6.85 2.64
N SER A 74 -4.28 6.92 2.64
CA SER A 74 -5.07 6.58 3.82
C SER A 74 -4.85 5.13 4.24
N SER A 75 -4.78 4.21 3.27
CA SER A 75 -4.50 2.79 3.54
C SER A 75 -3.09 2.61 4.09
N MET A 76 -2.10 3.31 3.51
CA MET A 76 -0.73 3.28 4.04
C MET A 76 -0.65 3.81 5.46
N LYS A 77 -1.39 4.88 5.77
CA LYS A 77 -1.42 5.45 7.11
C LYS A 77 -2.01 4.46 8.11
N ILE A 78 -3.06 3.74 7.73
CA ILE A 78 -3.64 2.69 8.55
C ILE A 78 -2.61 1.57 8.77
N ALA A 79 -1.92 1.15 7.72
CA ALA A 79 -0.92 0.09 7.81
C ALA A 79 0.20 0.47 8.79
N HIS A 80 0.71 1.69 8.71
CA HIS A 80 1.74 2.17 9.64
C HIS A 80 1.21 2.25 11.07
N LEU A 81 0.00 2.79 11.24
CA LEU A 81 -0.60 2.97 12.55
C LEU A 81 -0.86 1.63 13.25
N LYS A 82 -1.25 0.63 12.49
CA LYS A 82 -1.59 -0.70 13.02
C LYS A 82 -0.41 -1.67 13.00
N GLY A 83 0.76 -1.25 12.55
CA GLY A 83 1.93 -2.10 12.51
C GLY A 83 1.80 -3.27 11.55
N ILE A 84 1.09 -3.08 10.45
CA ILE A 84 0.89 -4.13 9.45
C ILE A 84 2.17 -4.35 8.66
N GLU A 85 2.69 -5.57 8.70
CA GLU A 85 3.99 -5.89 8.11
C GLU A 85 3.94 -5.96 6.58
N LYS A 86 2.88 -6.55 6.03
CA LYS A 86 2.71 -6.71 4.58
C LYS A 86 1.37 -6.16 4.14
N VAL A 87 1.35 -5.56 2.97
CA VAL A 87 0.12 -4.97 2.40
C VAL A 87 -0.04 -5.38 0.95
N PRO A 88 -1.29 -5.50 0.50
CA PRO A 88 -1.57 -5.75 -0.92
C PRO A 88 -1.41 -4.45 -1.71
N VAL A 89 -0.74 -4.54 -2.85
CA VAL A 89 -0.49 -3.39 -3.71
C VAL A 89 -0.75 -3.73 -5.17
N TYR A 90 -0.99 -2.71 -5.96
CA TYR A 90 -1.01 -2.80 -7.42
C TYR A 90 0.06 -1.88 -7.98
N PHE A 91 0.75 -2.35 -9.00
CA PHE A 91 1.80 -1.58 -9.65
C PHE A 91 1.22 -0.75 -10.78
N VAL A 92 1.67 0.49 -10.87
CA VAL A 92 1.30 1.41 -11.95
C VAL A 92 2.58 1.87 -12.64
N ASP A 93 2.43 2.25 -13.90
CA ASP A 93 3.57 2.73 -14.69
C ASP A 93 3.77 4.23 -14.59
#